data_b9412392b0387def9199b938d877ef20
#
_entry.id   b9412392b0387def9199b938d877ef20
#
_cell.length_a   1.000
_cell.length_b   1.000
_cell.length_c   1.000
_cell.angle_alpha   90.00
_cell.angle_beta   90.00
_cell.angle_gamma   90.00
#
_symmetry.space_group_name_H-M   'P 1'
#
loop_
_entity.id
_entity.type
_entity.pdbx_description
1 polymer ?
#
loop_
_entity_poly.entity_id
_entity_poly.type
_entity_poly.pdbx_seq_one_letter_code
_entity_poly.pdbx_strand_id
1 'polypeptide(L)'
;MLARTSQLTLGRHVSHIGTSICTRRSWSSITPTQTGVTIRALNIEFPYVWLRDSCRSSTCINPSTQQKLHRTSDIPLDIKPLSMSSAIRLNNRGELEIDWSDGHHSVFSRDFLETYSDEGKFNAFHKDVIQEPWDTESIRQSDLFIPYENFGTPGVLAKGIVQLVKFGLLFVTGVPHEKTGNEECEIRKLAEIFGEIRPTFYGLLWDVMNKKDSKNIAYTNLDLGPHMDLL
;
A
#
# COMPACT_ATOMS: atom_id res chain seq x y z
N MET A 1 14.55 8.32 -69.41
CA MET A 1 15.94 7.97 -69.02
C MET A 1 15.97 7.54 -67.58
N LEU A 2 16.20 6.26 -67.40
CA LEU A 2 16.65 5.54 -66.18
C LEU A 2 16.06 5.91 -64.84
N ALA A 3 15.05 5.10 -64.42
CA ALA A 3 14.60 4.87 -63.08
C ALA A 3 15.67 4.10 -62.29
N ARG A 4 15.95 4.53 -61.05
CA ARG A 4 16.67 3.73 -60.03
C ARG A 4 15.70 3.34 -58.96
N THR A 5 15.36 2.07 -58.94
CA THR A 5 14.66 1.36 -57.87
C THR A 5 15.67 1.09 -56.73
N SER A 6 15.45 1.65 -55.54
CA SER A 6 16.16 1.28 -54.35
C SER A 6 15.27 0.27 -53.56
N GLN A 7 15.77 -0.97 -53.50
CA GLN A 7 15.19 -2.00 -52.62
C GLN A 7 15.52 -1.72 -51.16
N LEU A 8 14.49 -1.56 -50.37
CA LEU A 8 14.58 -1.55 -48.90
C LEU A 8 14.57 -3.00 -48.39
N THR A 9 15.70 -3.47 -47.93
CA THR A 9 15.86 -4.72 -47.18
C THR A 9 15.28 -4.54 -45.77
N LEU A 10 14.15 -5.19 -45.51
CA LEU A 10 13.62 -5.35 -44.14
C LEU A 10 14.51 -6.34 -43.38
N GLY A 11 15.34 -5.82 -42.47
CA GLY A 11 16.02 -6.62 -41.46
C GLY A 11 15.01 -7.14 -40.44
N ARG A 12 14.79 -8.45 -40.43
CA ARG A 12 14.06 -9.13 -39.36
C ARG A 12 14.91 -9.09 -38.09
N HIS A 13 14.55 -8.23 -37.15
CA HIS A 13 14.98 -8.37 -35.76
C HIS A 13 14.24 -9.56 -35.14
N VAL A 14 14.96 -10.67 -35.01
CA VAL A 14 14.55 -11.77 -34.15
C VAL A 14 14.87 -11.36 -32.71
N SER A 15 13.88 -10.88 -32.00
CA SER A 15 13.96 -10.72 -30.56
C SER A 15 13.98 -12.12 -29.91
N HIS A 16 15.15 -12.50 -29.39
CA HIS A 16 15.25 -13.63 -28.48
C HIS A 16 14.42 -13.31 -27.24
N ILE A 17 13.22 -13.86 -27.16
CA ILE A 17 12.46 -13.97 -25.92
C ILE A 17 13.26 -14.98 -25.06
N GLY A 18 14.11 -14.46 -24.20
CA GLY A 18 14.73 -15.23 -23.15
C GLY A 18 13.61 -15.75 -22.25
N THR A 19 13.25 -17.01 -22.41
CA THR A 19 12.47 -17.75 -21.41
C THR A 19 13.29 -17.79 -20.14
N SER A 20 13.01 -16.85 -19.22
CA SER A 20 13.48 -16.92 -17.85
C SER A 20 12.87 -18.19 -17.28
N ILE A 21 13.65 -19.25 -17.21
CA ILE A 21 13.30 -20.45 -16.46
C ILE A 21 13.32 -20.01 -15.00
N CYS A 22 12.14 -19.61 -14.51
CA CYS A 22 11.89 -19.44 -13.10
C CYS A 22 12.09 -20.83 -12.47
N THR A 23 13.32 -21.11 -12.03
CA THR A 23 13.59 -22.29 -11.20
C THR A 23 12.73 -22.14 -9.96
N ARG A 24 11.60 -22.85 -9.90
CA ARG A 24 10.79 -22.98 -8.70
C ARG A 24 11.71 -23.55 -7.63
N ARG A 25 12.29 -22.68 -6.78
CA ARG A 25 13.05 -23.11 -5.62
C ARG A 25 12.13 -24.05 -4.84
N SER A 26 12.59 -25.29 -4.69
CA SER A 26 11.82 -26.32 -4.00
C SER A 26 11.54 -25.88 -2.56
N TRP A 27 10.27 -25.81 -2.19
CA TRP A 27 9.79 -25.55 -0.83
C TRP A 27 10.04 -26.75 0.11
N SER A 28 10.71 -27.80 -0.37
CA SER A 28 10.88 -29.07 0.31
C SER A 28 11.80 -29.05 1.55
N SER A 29 12.38 -27.89 1.91
CA SER A 29 13.33 -27.79 3.01
C SER A 29 12.91 -26.74 4.02
N ILE A 30 12.34 -27.22 5.13
CA ILE A 30 12.10 -26.46 6.36
C ILE A 30 13.06 -26.97 7.43
N THR A 31 13.56 -26.07 8.26
CA THR A 31 14.47 -26.39 9.37
C THR A 31 13.96 -25.73 10.64
N PRO A 32 13.46 -26.51 11.61
CA PRO A 32 13.12 -25.99 12.93
C PRO A 32 14.39 -25.48 13.64
N THR A 33 14.24 -24.34 14.33
CA THR A 33 15.27 -23.76 15.21
C THR A 33 14.74 -23.69 16.64
N GLN A 34 15.49 -23.14 17.58
CA GLN A 34 15.01 -22.94 18.94
C GLN A 34 13.92 -21.86 19.04
N THR A 35 13.88 -20.92 18.11
CA THR A 35 13.05 -19.71 18.14
C THR A 35 12.02 -19.63 17.01
N GLY A 36 12.17 -20.46 15.98
CA GLY A 36 11.32 -20.38 14.81
C GLY A 36 11.50 -21.54 13.83
N VAL A 37 11.01 -21.35 12.61
CA VAL A 37 11.22 -22.27 11.49
C VAL A 37 11.82 -21.52 10.31
N THR A 38 12.98 -22.01 9.84
CA THR A 38 13.63 -21.50 8.65
C THR A 38 13.05 -22.17 7.41
N ILE A 39 12.61 -21.37 6.44
CA ILE A 39 12.20 -21.84 5.12
C ILE A 39 13.33 -21.52 4.14
N ARG A 40 14.08 -22.52 3.73
CA ARG A 40 15.28 -22.35 2.89
C ARG A 40 14.97 -21.65 1.57
N ALA A 41 13.83 -21.92 0.96
CA ALA A 41 13.43 -21.29 -0.30
C ALA A 41 13.29 -19.78 -0.20
N LEU A 42 12.90 -19.26 0.97
CA LEU A 42 12.71 -17.84 1.27
C LEU A 42 13.93 -17.20 1.92
N ASN A 43 14.87 -18.03 2.42
CA ASN A 43 16.05 -17.59 3.18
C ASN A 43 15.69 -16.74 4.41
N ILE A 44 14.60 -17.11 5.10
CA ILE A 44 14.09 -16.40 6.27
C ILE A 44 13.68 -17.39 7.37
N GLU A 45 13.83 -16.98 8.62
CA GLU A 45 13.28 -17.65 9.79
C GLU A 45 12.00 -16.92 10.24
N PHE A 46 10.91 -17.66 10.39
CA PHE A 46 9.67 -17.18 10.97
C PHE A 46 9.63 -17.56 12.46
N PRO A 47 9.58 -16.57 13.38
CA PRO A 47 9.50 -16.84 14.82
C PRO A 47 8.21 -17.60 15.19
N TYR A 48 8.30 -18.54 16.13
CA TYR A 48 7.14 -19.32 16.56
C TYR A 48 6.01 -18.46 17.12
N VAL A 49 6.34 -17.46 17.94
CA VAL A 49 5.34 -16.52 18.49
C VAL A 49 4.60 -15.79 17.39
N TRP A 50 5.31 -15.34 16.36
CA TRP A 50 4.69 -14.66 15.21
C TRP A 50 3.78 -15.61 14.41
N LEU A 51 4.25 -16.83 14.13
CA LEU A 51 3.45 -17.83 13.43
C LEU A 51 2.18 -18.17 14.22
N ARG A 52 2.31 -18.43 15.53
CA ARG A 52 1.15 -18.80 16.37
C ARG A 52 0.12 -17.66 16.42
N ASP A 53 0.58 -16.40 16.57
CA ASP A 53 -0.27 -15.23 16.59
C ASP A 53 -0.92 -14.93 15.23
N SER A 54 -0.25 -15.24 14.14
CA SER A 54 -0.72 -15.04 12.76
C SER A 54 -1.62 -16.18 12.24
N CYS A 55 -2.00 -17.14 13.09
CA CYS A 55 -2.86 -18.23 12.67
C CYS A 55 -4.23 -17.72 12.19
N ARG A 56 -4.66 -18.21 11.04
CA ARG A 56 -5.92 -17.84 10.40
C ARG A 56 -7.00 -18.93 10.44
N SER A 57 -6.85 -19.92 11.32
CA SER A 57 -7.90 -20.93 11.52
C SER A 57 -9.19 -20.30 12.03
N SER A 58 -10.30 -21.00 11.86
CA SER A 58 -11.62 -20.54 12.34
C SER A 58 -11.70 -20.40 13.87
N THR A 59 -10.77 -21.00 14.60
CA THR A 59 -10.63 -20.82 16.06
C THR A 59 -9.79 -19.59 16.44
N CYS A 60 -9.07 -18.99 15.49
CA CYS A 60 -8.27 -17.78 15.69
C CYS A 60 -8.89 -16.54 15.04
N ILE A 61 -9.60 -16.72 13.93
CA ILE A 61 -10.26 -15.66 13.18
C ILE A 61 -11.74 -16.01 13.02
N ASN A 62 -12.61 -15.09 13.38
CA ASN A 62 -14.05 -15.25 13.17
C ASN A 62 -14.35 -15.28 11.65
N PRO A 63 -14.96 -16.35 11.11
CA PRO A 63 -15.17 -16.47 9.67
C PRO A 63 -16.06 -15.38 9.06
N SER A 64 -17.04 -14.86 9.81
CA SER A 64 -18.00 -13.87 9.32
C SER A 64 -17.52 -12.44 9.43
N THR A 65 -16.83 -12.10 10.54
CA THR A 65 -16.39 -10.72 10.81
C THR A 65 -14.91 -10.49 10.49
N GLN A 66 -14.17 -11.56 10.24
CA GLN A 66 -12.71 -11.54 10.03
C GLN A 66 -11.93 -10.95 11.22
N GLN A 67 -12.56 -10.87 12.38
CA GLN A 67 -11.93 -10.39 13.61
C GLN A 67 -11.12 -11.51 14.28
N LYS A 68 -9.98 -11.12 14.85
CA LYS A 68 -9.13 -12.00 15.66
C LYS A 68 -9.84 -12.36 16.96
N LEU A 69 -9.86 -13.64 17.32
CA LEU A 69 -10.58 -14.16 18.50
C LEU A 69 -9.70 -14.25 19.77
N HIS A 70 -8.42 -13.95 19.65
CA HIS A 70 -7.48 -13.87 20.77
C HIS A 70 -6.68 -12.59 20.69
N ARG A 71 -6.08 -12.19 21.80
CA ARG A 71 -5.15 -11.05 21.85
C ARG A 71 -3.73 -11.56 21.57
N THR A 72 -2.89 -10.74 20.98
CA THR A 72 -1.47 -11.06 20.78
C THR A 72 -0.78 -11.38 22.12
N SER A 73 -1.20 -10.71 23.21
CA SER A 73 -0.70 -10.97 24.57
C SER A 73 -1.10 -12.31 25.17
N ASP A 74 -2.09 -12.99 24.60
CA ASP A 74 -2.52 -14.32 25.07
C ASP A 74 -1.58 -15.43 24.59
N ILE A 75 -0.72 -15.14 23.61
CA ILE A 75 0.28 -16.08 23.09
C ILE A 75 1.54 -15.99 23.94
N PRO A 76 1.98 -17.07 24.59
CA PRO A 76 3.23 -17.08 25.33
C PRO A 76 4.43 -16.77 24.44
N LEU A 77 5.36 -15.93 24.90
CA LEU A 77 6.57 -15.58 24.15
C LEU A 77 7.46 -16.80 23.88
N ASP A 78 7.40 -17.80 24.71
CA ASP A 78 8.14 -19.05 24.63
C ASP A 78 7.34 -20.18 23.97
N ILE A 79 6.20 -19.87 23.33
CA ILE A 79 5.40 -20.84 22.58
C ILE A 79 6.28 -21.67 21.62
N LYS A 80 6.11 -22.97 21.61
CA LYS A 80 6.88 -23.89 20.78
C LYS A 80 5.98 -24.93 20.12
N PRO A 81 6.42 -25.53 19.06
CA PRO A 81 5.80 -26.74 18.53
C PRO A 81 5.79 -27.86 19.60
N LEU A 82 4.78 -28.68 19.56
CA LEU A 82 4.64 -29.82 20.47
C LEU A 82 5.87 -30.79 20.40
N SER A 83 6.46 -30.89 19.21
CA SER A 83 7.69 -31.64 18.95
C SER A 83 8.46 -30.99 17.81
N MET A 84 9.77 -30.79 18.00
CA MET A 84 10.63 -30.22 16.99
C MET A 84 10.82 -31.11 15.76
N SER A 85 10.63 -32.41 15.89
CA SER A 85 10.87 -33.37 14.80
C SER A 85 9.61 -33.81 14.07
N SER A 86 8.43 -33.75 14.70
CA SER A 86 7.20 -34.31 14.13
C SER A 86 6.03 -33.33 14.04
N ALA A 87 6.07 -32.25 14.85
CA ALA A 87 4.98 -31.28 14.90
C ALA A 87 5.08 -30.15 13.86
N ILE A 88 6.15 -30.12 13.08
CA ILE A 88 6.36 -29.14 12.01
C ILE A 88 6.54 -29.91 10.70
N ARG A 89 5.66 -29.68 9.73
CA ARG A 89 5.70 -30.41 8.47
C ARG A 89 5.15 -29.58 7.31
N LEU A 90 5.51 -29.96 6.10
CA LEU A 90 4.83 -29.50 4.89
C LEU A 90 3.81 -30.56 4.47
N ASN A 91 2.58 -30.13 4.24
CA ASN A 91 1.55 -31.02 3.73
C ASN A 91 1.68 -31.24 2.21
N ASN A 92 0.82 -32.08 1.63
CA ASN A 92 0.84 -32.40 0.20
C ASN A 92 0.58 -31.19 -0.72
N ARG A 93 0.06 -30.08 -0.18
CA ARG A 93 -0.13 -28.82 -0.89
C ARG A 93 1.06 -27.87 -0.77
N GLY A 94 2.09 -28.26 0.01
CA GLY A 94 3.24 -27.42 0.31
C GLY A 94 2.96 -26.34 1.35
N GLU A 95 1.90 -26.48 2.14
CA GLU A 95 1.57 -25.55 3.23
C GLU A 95 2.30 -26.00 4.51
N LEU A 96 2.74 -25.03 5.31
CA LEU A 96 3.40 -25.28 6.59
C LEU A 96 2.35 -25.57 7.65
N GLU A 97 2.40 -26.76 8.22
CA GLU A 97 1.56 -27.17 9.35
C GLU A 97 2.39 -27.23 10.63
N ILE A 98 1.81 -26.73 11.72
CA ILE A 98 2.44 -26.73 13.04
C ILE A 98 1.41 -27.14 14.10
N ASP A 99 1.74 -28.18 14.87
CA ASP A 99 1.02 -28.59 16.08
C ASP A 99 1.73 -27.93 17.27
N TRP A 100 1.03 -27.06 17.99
CA TRP A 100 1.62 -26.23 19.05
C TRP A 100 1.53 -26.89 20.45
N SER A 101 2.42 -26.49 21.36
CA SER A 101 2.44 -26.96 22.75
C SER A 101 1.20 -26.56 23.55
N ASP A 102 0.45 -25.54 23.10
CA ASP A 102 -0.84 -25.12 23.67
C ASP A 102 -2.03 -25.96 23.15
N GLY A 103 -1.78 -26.99 22.36
CA GLY A 103 -2.80 -27.84 21.75
C GLY A 103 -3.44 -27.29 20.49
N HIS A 104 -3.00 -26.11 20.03
CA HIS A 104 -3.51 -25.52 18.80
C HIS A 104 -2.85 -26.14 17.55
N HIS A 105 -3.56 -26.10 16.41
CA HIS A 105 -3.05 -26.49 15.10
C HIS A 105 -3.14 -25.31 14.13
N SER A 106 -2.03 -25.01 13.44
CA SER A 106 -1.96 -23.94 12.43
C SER A 106 -1.54 -24.48 11.08
N VAL A 107 -2.12 -23.90 10.03
CA VAL A 107 -1.75 -24.12 8.63
C VAL A 107 -1.48 -22.79 7.97
N PHE A 108 -0.32 -22.66 7.34
CA PHE A 108 0.10 -21.46 6.64
C PHE A 108 0.30 -21.76 5.17
N SER A 109 -0.44 -21.04 4.31
CA SER A 109 -0.26 -21.17 2.87
C SER A 109 1.10 -20.63 2.43
N ARG A 110 1.56 -21.13 1.30
CA ARG A 110 2.80 -20.66 0.68
C ARG A 110 2.74 -19.16 0.40
N ASP A 111 1.64 -18.68 -0.19
CA ASP A 111 1.47 -17.28 -0.55
C ASP A 111 1.53 -16.37 0.67
N PHE A 112 0.95 -16.80 1.80
CA PHE A 112 1.05 -16.08 3.07
C PHE A 112 2.51 -15.93 3.50
N LEU A 113 3.26 -17.02 3.54
CA LEU A 113 4.66 -16.99 3.97
C LEU A 113 5.56 -16.23 2.98
N GLU A 114 5.29 -16.32 1.68
CA GLU A 114 5.99 -15.51 0.66
C GLU A 114 5.71 -14.01 0.81
N THR A 115 4.49 -13.62 1.10
CA THR A 115 4.10 -12.22 1.32
C THR A 115 4.88 -11.61 2.48
N TYR A 116 5.02 -12.33 3.59
CA TYR A 116 5.71 -11.84 4.78
C TYR A 116 7.22 -12.13 4.82
N SER A 117 7.78 -12.71 3.77
CA SER A 117 9.21 -13.02 3.69
C SER A 117 10.08 -11.90 3.18
N ASP A 118 9.49 -10.87 2.60
CA ASP A 118 10.19 -9.79 1.90
C ASP A 118 9.42 -8.48 2.08
N GLU A 119 10.15 -7.40 2.41
CA GLU A 119 9.54 -6.09 2.65
C GLU A 119 8.84 -5.54 1.40
N GLY A 120 9.41 -5.78 0.22
CA GLY A 120 8.78 -5.35 -1.04
C GLY A 120 7.45 -6.05 -1.30
N LYS A 121 7.40 -7.36 -1.06
CA LYS A 121 6.16 -8.15 -1.19
C LYS A 121 5.13 -7.76 -0.14
N PHE A 122 5.55 -7.54 1.10
CA PHE A 122 4.70 -7.06 2.18
C PHE A 122 4.10 -5.70 1.85
N ASN A 123 4.92 -4.76 1.38
CA ASN A 123 4.47 -3.44 0.97
C ASN A 123 3.50 -3.51 -0.24
N ALA A 124 3.80 -4.35 -1.24
CA ALA A 124 2.91 -4.54 -2.38
C ALA A 124 1.55 -5.15 -2.00
N PHE A 125 1.52 -6.01 -0.97
CA PHE A 125 0.28 -6.58 -0.44
C PHE A 125 -0.57 -5.57 0.35
N HIS A 126 0.08 -4.67 1.11
CA HIS A 126 -0.60 -3.71 1.99
C HIS A 126 -0.78 -2.32 1.38
N LYS A 127 -0.14 -2.03 0.26
CA LYS A 127 -0.20 -0.72 -0.40
C LYS A 127 -0.58 -0.89 -1.87
N ASP A 128 -1.80 -0.54 -2.20
CA ASP A 128 -2.29 -0.54 -3.59
C ASP A 128 -1.55 0.48 -4.46
N VAL A 129 -1.09 1.57 -3.84
CA VAL A 129 -0.35 2.65 -4.50
C VAL A 129 0.91 2.96 -3.71
N ILE A 130 2.07 2.84 -4.37
CA ILE A 130 3.36 3.19 -3.78
C ILE A 130 3.59 4.69 -3.97
N GLN A 131 4.01 5.36 -2.90
CA GLN A 131 4.41 6.77 -2.94
C GLN A 131 5.69 6.93 -3.76
N GLU A 132 5.70 7.90 -4.66
CA GLU A 132 6.86 8.25 -5.47
C GLU A 132 7.42 9.60 -5.03
N PRO A 133 8.61 9.66 -4.45
CA PRO A 133 9.32 10.91 -4.23
C PRO A 133 9.54 11.63 -5.57
N TRP A 134 9.38 12.94 -5.57
CA TRP A 134 9.49 13.73 -6.79
C TRP A 134 10.29 15.02 -6.56
N ASP A 135 10.85 15.54 -7.64
CA ASP A 135 11.46 16.85 -7.76
C ASP A 135 10.73 17.68 -8.84
N THR A 136 11.21 18.89 -9.07
CA THR A 136 10.60 19.81 -10.04
C THR A 136 10.58 19.26 -11.47
N GLU A 137 11.54 18.43 -11.84
CA GLU A 137 11.64 17.89 -13.20
C GLU A 137 10.69 16.70 -13.39
N SER A 138 10.74 15.75 -12.48
CA SER A 138 9.92 14.53 -12.54
C SER A 138 8.43 14.82 -12.36
N ILE A 139 8.05 15.75 -11.47
CA ILE A 139 6.64 16.07 -11.22
C ILE A 139 5.97 16.74 -12.42
N ARG A 140 6.71 17.51 -13.23
CA ARG A 140 6.17 18.13 -14.45
C ARG A 140 5.72 17.13 -15.52
N GLN A 141 6.27 15.93 -15.48
CA GLN A 141 5.89 14.85 -16.40
C GLN A 141 4.65 14.07 -15.93
N SER A 142 4.19 14.37 -14.72
CA SER A 142 3.05 13.68 -14.11
C SER A 142 1.74 14.39 -14.47
N ASP A 143 0.68 13.61 -14.67
CA ASP A 143 -0.65 14.12 -14.99
C ASP A 143 -1.40 14.49 -13.70
N LEU A 144 -1.06 15.66 -13.15
CA LEU A 144 -1.58 16.14 -11.87
C LEU A 144 -2.83 17.01 -11.97
N PHE A 145 -3.20 17.43 -13.19
CA PHE A 145 -4.30 18.36 -13.41
C PHE A 145 -5.56 17.62 -13.80
N ILE A 146 -6.64 17.81 -13.04
CA ILE A 146 -7.95 17.23 -13.33
C ILE A 146 -8.98 18.36 -13.43
N PRO A 147 -9.71 18.48 -14.54
CA PRO A 147 -10.81 19.42 -14.64
C PRO A 147 -11.93 19.12 -13.65
N TYR A 148 -12.43 20.14 -12.96
CA TYR A 148 -13.50 20.00 -11.96
C TYR A 148 -14.75 19.31 -12.51
N GLU A 149 -15.15 19.64 -13.71
CA GLU A 149 -16.32 19.07 -14.40
C GLU A 149 -16.26 17.52 -14.54
N ASN A 150 -15.05 16.96 -14.50
CA ASN A 150 -14.84 15.52 -14.65
C ASN A 150 -15.01 14.73 -13.34
N PHE A 151 -15.02 15.40 -12.18
CA PHE A 151 -15.11 14.71 -10.88
C PHE A 151 -16.45 13.97 -10.62
N GLY A 152 -17.50 14.28 -11.39
CA GLY A 152 -18.74 13.49 -11.39
C GLY A 152 -18.60 12.08 -11.94
N THR A 153 -17.44 11.74 -12.54
CA THR A 153 -17.17 10.44 -13.14
C THR A 153 -16.38 9.56 -12.15
N PRO A 154 -16.87 8.38 -11.74
CA PRO A 154 -16.21 7.54 -10.72
C PRO A 154 -14.74 7.21 -11.03
N GLY A 155 -14.40 6.94 -12.29
CA GLY A 155 -13.01 6.67 -12.70
C GLY A 155 -12.07 7.87 -12.52
N VAL A 156 -12.59 9.10 -12.63
CA VAL A 156 -11.80 10.33 -12.45
C VAL A 156 -11.52 10.59 -10.98
N LEU A 157 -12.48 10.35 -10.10
CA LEU A 157 -12.25 10.43 -8.66
C LEU A 157 -11.18 9.41 -8.22
N ALA A 158 -11.28 8.17 -8.67
CA ALA A 158 -10.27 7.13 -8.38
C ALA A 158 -8.88 7.58 -8.86
N LYS A 159 -8.77 8.15 -10.07
CA LYS A 159 -7.52 8.72 -10.58
C LYS A 159 -6.99 9.82 -9.66
N GLY A 160 -7.84 10.74 -9.21
CA GLY A 160 -7.47 11.82 -8.28
C GLY A 160 -6.94 11.28 -6.95
N ILE A 161 -7.59 10.28 -6.38
CA ILE A 161 -7.14 9.62 -5.14
C ILE A 161 -5.78 8.94 -5.35
N VAL A 162 -5.59 8.23 -6.46
CA VAL A 162 -4.30 7.61 -6.81
C VAL A 162 -3.19 8.65 -6.91
N GLN A 163 -3.45 9.81 -7.55
CA GLN A 163 -2.47 10.90 -7.64
C GLN A 163 -2.11 11.47 -6.26
N LEU A 164 -3.10 11.70 -5.39
CA LEU A 164 -2.86 12.17 -4.03
C LEU A 164 -2.03 11.18 -3.21
N VAL A 165 -2.31 9.88 -3.31
CA VAL A 165 -1.54 8.85 -2.59
C VAL A 165 -0.12 8.75 -3.14
N LYS A 166 0.03 8.82 -4.47
CA LYS A 166 1.30 8.61 -5.17
C LYS A 166 2.26 9.80 -4.99
N PHE A 167 1.77 11.01 -5.19
CA PHE A 167 2.58 12.23 -5.23
C PHE A 167 2.33 13.21 -4.09
N GLY A 168 1.30 13.00 -3.28
CA GLY A 168 0.93 13.88 -2.18
C GLY A 168 0.23 15.17 -2.62
N LEU A 169 -0.04 15.35 -3.92
CA LEU A 169 -0.70 16.54 -4.45
C LEU A 169 -1.55 16.27 -5.69
N LEU A 170 -2.51 17.15 -5.92
CA LEU A 170 -3.42 17.15 -7.06
C LEU A 170 -3.87 18.59 -7.34
N PHE A 171 -3.93 18.98 -8.60
CA PHE A 171 -4.50 20.27 -9.02
C PHE A 171 -5.84 20.06 -9.70
N VAL A 172 -6.87 20.70 -9.17
CA VAL A 172 -8.19 20.74 -9.80
C VAL A 172 -8.36 22.05 -10.51
N THR A 173 -8.61 22.01 -11.82
CA THR A 173 -8.76 23.20 -12.66
C THR A 173 -10.23 23.49 -12.96
N GLY A 174 -10.55 24.76 -13.22
CA GLY A 174 -11.91 25.16 -13.60
C GLY A 174 -12.95 25.06 -12.49
N VAL A 175 -12.53 25.10 -11.21
CA VAL A 175 -13.49 25.15 -10.10
C VAL A 175 -14.24 26.48 -10.15
N PRO A 176 -15.60 26.48 -10.21
CA PRO A 176 -16.38 27.72 -10.18
C PRO A 176 -16.11 28.50 -8.88
N HIS A 177 -15.95 29.82 -9.00
CA HIS A 177 -15.55 30.70 -7.89
C HIS A 177 -16.49 31.87 -7.64
N GLU A 178 -17.62 31.92 -8.32
CA GLU A 178 -18.60 33.02 -8.20
C GLU A 178 -19.30 33.00 -6.82
N LYS A 179 -19.44 31.82 -6.21
CA LYS A 179 -20.02 31.66 -4.89
C LYS A 179 -18.93 31.45 -3.85
N THR A 180 -18.88 32.33 -2.86
CA THR A 180 -17.84 32.33 -1.81
C THR A 180 -18.37 31.98 -0.42
N GLY A 181 -19.69 31.81 -0.24
CA GLY A 181 -20.30 31.42 1.03
C GLY A 181 -19.93 29.99 1.44
N ASN A 182 -19.74 29.76 2.74
CA ASN A 182 -19.33 28.46 3.28
C ASN A 182 -20.23 27.28 2.87
N GLU A 183 -21.50 27.53 2.60
CA GLU A 183 -22.45 26.46 2.24
C GLU A 183 -22.61 26.30 0.72
N GLU A 184 -22.29 27.32 -0.04
CA GLU A 184 -22.59 27.37 -1.48
C GLU A 184 -21.36 27.24 -2.36
N CYS A 185 -20.14 27.40 -1.81
CA CYS A 185 -18.92 27.42 -2.62
C CYS A 185 -18.57 26.01 -3.14
N GLU A 186 -18.09 25.96 -4.38
CA GLU A 186 -17.75 24.70 -5.03
C GLU A 186 -16.48 24.07 -4.41
N ILE A 187 -15.59 24.83 -3.79
CA ILE A 187 -14.43 24.34 -3.05
C ILE A 187 -14.85 23.39 -1.91
N ARG A 188 -15.90 23.74 -1.17
CA ARG A 188 -16.44 22.88 -0.12
C ARG A 188 -16.96 21.57 -0.69
N LYS A 189 -17.79 21.63 -1.72
CA LYS A 189 -18.33 20.45 -2.39
C LYS A 189 -17.23 19.55 -2.94
N LEU A 190 -16.19 20.14 -3.53
CA LEU A 190 -15.02 19.41 -4.00
C LEU A 190 -14.29 18.71 -2.86
N ALA A 191 -14.05 19.40 -1.75
CA ALA A 191 -13.37 18.81 -0.59
C ALA A 191 -14.18 17.66 0.02
N GLU A 192 -15.50 17.78 0.12
CA GLU A 192 -16.42 16.75 0.63
C GLU A 192 -16.45 15.49 -0.24
N ILE A 193 -16.05 15.55 -1.53
CA ILE A 193 -15.88 14.36 -2.38
C ILE A 193 -14.72 13.48 -1.88
N PHE A 194 -13.66 14.09 -1.34
CA PHE A 194 -12.49 13.36 -0.83
C PHE A 194 -12.65 12.92 0.62
N GLY A 195 -13.43 13.63 1.41
CA GLY A 195 -13.65 13.28 2.81
C GLY A 195 -14.41 14.36 3.57
N GLU A 196 -14.73 14.06 4.82
CA GLU A 196 -15.39 15.00 5.72
C GLU A 196 -14.45 16.17 6.08
N ILE A 197 -14.95 17.41 5.93
CA ILE A 197 -14.18 18.59 6.31
C ILE A 197 -14.19 18.72 7.84
N ARG A 198 -13.00 18.75 8.43
CA ARG A 198 -12.85 18.93 9.87
C ARG A 198 -13.05 20.39 10.27
N PRO A 199 -13.95 20.68 11.19
CA PRO A 199 -14.11 22.04 11.71
C PRO A 199 -12.88 22.44 12.52
N THR A 200 -12.44 23.68 12.31
CA THR A 200 -11.33 24.30 13.06
C THR A 200 -11.84 25.53 13.80
N PHE A 201 -11.01 26.18 14.62
CA PHE A 201 -11.39 27.45 15.24
C PHE A 201 -11.53 28.59 14.19
N TYR A 202 -11.02 28.41 12.97
CA TYR A 202 -11.27 29.31 11.84
C TYR A 202 -12.62 29.04 11.15
N GLY A 203 -13.29 27.94 11.48
CA GLY A 203 -14.45 27.42 10.78
C GLY A 203 -14.15 26.24 9.87
N LEU A 204 -15.12 25.88 9.01
CA LEU A 204 -14.93 24.84 7.98
C LEU A 204 -14.08 25.37 6.82
N LEU A 205 -14.29 26.63 6.46
CA LEU A 205 -13.54 27.36 5.45
C LEU A 205 -13.20 28.73 6.01
N TRP A 206 -12.11 29.30 5.58
CA TRP A 206 -11.69 30.64 5.98
C TRP A 206 -10.88 31.32 4.89
N ASP A 207 -10.92 32.65 4.88
CA ASP A 207 -10.17 33.46 3.91
C ASP A 207 -8.76 33.70 4.41
N VAL A 208 -7.77 33.29 3.61
CA VAL A 208 -6.37 33.62 3.86
C VAL A 208 -6.14 35.07 3.41
N MET A 209 -5.88 35.97 4.37
CA MET A 209 -5.66 37.38 4.09
C MET A 209 -4.56 37.96 4.98
N ASN A 210 -3.84 38.95 4.47
CA ASN A 210 -2.89 39.70 5.26
C ASN A 210 -3.62 40.73 6.12
N LYS A 211 -3.57 40.61 7.46
CA LYS A 211 -4.18 41.52 8.41
C LYS A 211 -3.09 42.34 9.10
N LYS A 212 -3.18 43.66 9.01
CA LYS A 212 -2.25 44.56 9.70
C LYS A 212 -2.22 44.26 11.20
N ASP A 213 -1.02 44.21 11.78
CA ASP A 213 -0.76 44.00 13.20
C ASP A 213 -1.35 42.68 13.76
N SER A 214 -1.53 41.63 12.91
CA SER A 214 -2.01 40.34 13.34
C SER A 214 -0.97 39.64 14.23
N LYS A 215 -1.43 39.11 15.36
CA LYS A 215 -0.63 38.24 16.22
C LYS A 215 -0.57 36.79 15.72
N ASN A 216 -1.41 36.43 14.77
CA ASN A 216 -1.44 35.12 14.16
C ASN A 216 -0.67 35.16 12.84
N ILE A 217 0.40 34.37 12.75
CA ILE A 217 1.27 34.33 11.58
C ILE A 217 0.51 33.92 10.29
N ALA A 218 -0.55 33.12 10.40
CA ALA A 218 -1.39 32.73 9.28
C ALA A 218 -2.14 33.90 8.61
N TYR A 219 -2.23 35.07 9.29
CA TYR A 219 -2.76 36.30 8.74
C TYR A 219 -1.67 37.32 8.42
N THR A 220 -0.46 36.91 8.20
CA THR A 220 0.67 37.74 7.81
C THR A 220 1.24 37.32 6.46
N ASN A 221 2.11 38.14 5.91
CA ASN A 221 2.89 37.81 4.71
C ASN A 221 4.27 37.21 5.01
N LEU A 222 4.45 36.69 6.23
CA LEU A 222 5.69 36.03 6.64
C LEU A 222 5.72 34.61 6.07
N ASP A 223 6.92 34.16 5.73
CA ASP A 223 7.14 32.77 5.32
C ASP A 223 6.96 31.82 6.50
N LEU A 224 6.02 30.89 6.36
CA LEU A 224 5.76 29.83 7.36
C LEU A 224 6.73 28.65 7.24
N GLY A 225 7.47 28.56 6.15
CA GLY A 225 8.26 27.38 5.82
C GLY A 225 7.39 26.11 5.67
N PRO A 226 8.02 24.96 5.43
CA PRO A 226 7.32 23.68 5.41
C PRO A 226 6.66 23.38 6.79
N HIS A 227 5.37 23.09 6.79
CA HIS A 227 4.59 22.82 7.99
C HIS A 227 3.47 21.82 7.68
N MET A 228 2.81 21.35 8.72
CA MET A 228 1.58 20.56 8.64
C MET A 228 0.47 21.35 9.32
N ASP A 229 -0.66 21.47 8.63
CA ASP A 229 -1.89 22.03 9.21
C ASP A 229 -2.56 20.97 10.08
N LEU A 230 -1.96 20.70 11.25
CA LEU A 230 -2.52 19.81 12.26
C LEU A 230 -3.30 20.60 13.30
N LEU A 231 -4.35 19.99 13.74
CA LEU A 231 -5.27 20.49 14.76
C LEU A 231 -5.19 19.66 16.00
#